data_905b70c24a846f2772d660e2380e4e0f
#
_entry.id   905b70c24a846f2772d660e2380e4e0f
#
_cell.length_a   1.000
_cell.length_b   1.000
_cell.length_c   1.000
_cell.angle_alpha   90.00
_cell.angle_beta   90.00
_cell.angle_gamma   90.00
#
_symmetry.space_group_name_H-M   'P 1'
#
loop_
_entity.id
_entity.type
_entity.pdbx_description
1 polymer ?
#
loop_
_entity_poly.entity_id
_entity_poly.type
_entity_poly.pdbx_seq_one_letter_code
_entity_poly.pdbx_strand_id
1 'polypeptide(L)'
;MSDPAAANLITLHIERTTYIAVVRCSGKLVAGAQKYFYDTISEIIPQNKKILLDMEKVTKIDSTGIGALIRLYVSTRSSGSALELVNIGKPIRDLLGVTNLYTVFAYGG
;
A
#
# COMPACT_ATOMS: atom_id res chain seq x y z
N MET A 1 -15.16 -7.87 -6.37
CA MET A 1 -16.20 -7.08 -5.68
C MET A 1 -15.71 -6.71 -4.29
N SER A 2 -15.79 -5.44 -3.93
CA SER A 2 -15.26 -5.01 -2.63
C SER A 2 -16.22 -5.38 -1.50
N ASP A 3 -15.64 -5.72 -0.35
CA ASP A 3 -16.37 -5.95 0.88
C ASP A 3 -16.90 -4.60 1.40
N PRO A 4 -18.21 -4.46 1.68
CA PRO A 4 -18.75 -3.22 2.23
C PRO A 4 -18.05 -2.77 3.53
N ALA A 5 -17.64 -3.72 4.37
CA ALA A 5 -16.90 -3.40 5.60
C ALA A 5 -15.53 -2.80 5.28
N ALA A 6 -14.85 -3.31 4.25
CA ALA A 6 -13.57 -2.76 3.82
C ALA A 6 -13.71 -1.34 3.28
N ALA A 7 -14.78 -1.05 2.55
CA ALA A 7 -15.03 0.28 2.01
C ALA A 7 -15.26 1.32 3.12
N ASN A 8 -15.72 0.89 4.31
CA ASN A 8 -15.87 1.77 5.46
C ASN A 8 -14.55 1.98 6.21
N LEU A 9 -13.56 1.11 5.99
CA LEU A 9 -12.26 1.21 6.66
C LEU A 9 -11.25 1.98 5.82
N ILE A 10 -11.17 1.67 4.54
CA ILE A 10 -10.19 2.30 3.66
C ILE A 10 -10.79 2.55 2.27
N THR A 11 -10.42 3.68 1.68
CA THR A 11 -10.74 3.98 0.29
C THR A 11 -9.45 4.15 -0.49
N LEU A 12 -9.46 3.70 -1.74
CA LEU A 12 -8.30 3.75 -2.63
C LEU A 12 -8.70 4.51 -3.88
N HIS A 13 -7.94 5.54 -4.21
CA HIS A 13 -8.12 6.31 -5.44
C HIS A 13 -6.91 6.10 -6.32
N ILE A 14 -7.11 5.54 -7.52
CA ILE A 14 -6.02 5.16 -8.41
C ILE A 14 -5.96 6.11 -9.59
N GLU A 15 -4.82 6.74 -9.77
CA GLU A 15 -4.51 7.55 -10.94
C GLU A 15 -3.35 6.90 -11.69
N ARG A 16 -3.47 6.77 -13.01
CA ARG A 16 -2.44 6.10 -13.79
C ARG A 16 -1.94 6.98 -14.92
N THR A 17 -0.63 6.94 -15.12
CA THR A 17 0.01 7.38 -16.35
C THR A 17 0.37 6.13 -17.17
N THR A 18 1.20 6.26 -18.21
CA THR A 18 1.57 5.13 -19.05
C THR A 18 2.28 4.02 -18.27
N TYR A 19 3.15 4.38 -17.29
CA TYR A 19 3.98 3.40 -16.61
C TYR A 19 3.86 3.42 -15.08
N ILE A 20 3.21 4.44 -14.53
CA ILE A 20 3.17 4.66 -13.09
C ILE A 20 1.72 4.73 -12.63
N ALA A 21 1.42 4.06 -11.54
CA ALA A 21 0.14 4.19 -10.85
C ALA A 21 0.37 4.85 -9.49
N VAL A 22 -0.44 5.85 -9.18
CA VAL A 22 -0.47 6.46 -7.86
C VAL A 22 -1.75 6.02 -7.18
N VAL A 23 -1.62 5.36 -6.04
CA VAL A 23 -2.77 4.91 -5.25
C VAL A 23 -2.85 5.77 -4.00
N ARG A 24 -3.84 6.64 -3.95
CA ARG A 24 -4.08 7.46 -2.76
C ARG A 24 -4.96 6.70 -1.81
N CYS A 25 -4.40 6.39 -0.64
CA CYS A 25 -5.07 5.62 0.39
C CYS A 25 -5.63 6.57 1.45
N SER A 26 -6.86 6.31 1.88
CA SER A 26 -7.51 7.14 2.91
C SER A 26 -8.24 6.24 3.89
N GLY A 27 -7.97 6.39 5.17
CA GLY A 27 -8.64 5.66 6.23
C GLY A 27 -7.71 4.77 7.03
N LYS A 28 -8.13 3.53 7.28
CA LYS A 28 -7.43 2.61 8.18
C LYS A 28 -7.05 1.33 7.45
N LEU A 29 -5.77 1.02 7.44
CA LEU A 29 -5.25 -0.22 6.86
C LEU A 29 -5.07 -1.24 7.98
N VAL A 30 -6.19 -1.82 8.39
CA VAL A 30 -6.29 -2.70 9.56
C VAL A 30 -7.04 -3.97 9.19
N ALA A 31 -7.17 -4.88 10.15
CA ALA A 31 -7.93 -6.11 9.96
C ALA A 31 -9.32 -5.82 9.39
N GLY A 32 -9.70 -6.54 8.33
CA GLY A 32 -10.94 -6.30 7.59
C GLY A 32 -10.74 -5.48 6.32
N ALA A 33 -9.66 -4.72 6.22
CA ALA A 33 -9.36 -3.92 5.04
C ALA A 33 -8.21 -4.51 4.20
N GLN A 34 -7.36 -5.35 4.79
CA GLN A 34 -6.13 -5.78 4.14
C GLN A 34 -6.35 -6.58 2.86
N LYS A 35 -7.40 -7.40 2.81
CA LYS A 35 -7.67 -8.21 1.61
C LYS A 35 -8.08 -7.33 0.44
N TYR A 36 -9.00 -6.41 0.67
CA TYR A 36 -9.43 -5.46 -0.36
C TYR A 36 -8.25 -4.63 -0.86
N PHE A 37 -7.44 -4.14 0.07
CA PHE A 37 -6.27 -3.34 -0.25
C PHE A 37 -5.30 -4.13 -1.13
N TYR A 38 -4.95 -5.34 -0.70
CA TYR A 38 -4.02 -6.19 -1.45
C TYR A 38 -4.57 -6.54 -2.83
N ASP A 39 -5.82 -7.02 -2.89
CA ASP A 39 -6.41 -7.48 -4.14
C ASP A 39 -6.53 -6.33 -5.16
N THR A 40 -6.95 -5.16 -4.69
CA THR A 40 -7.12 -4.00 -5.58
C THR A 40 -5.80 -3.56 -6.19
N ILE A 41 -4.75 -3.49 -5.38
CA ILE A 41 -3.45 -3.02 -5.87
C ILE A 41 -2.75 -4.11 -6.67
N SER A 42 -2.87 -5.37 -6.27
CA SER A 42 -2.22 -6.44 -7.01
C SER A 42 -2.71 -6.57 -8.45
N GLU A 43 -3.97 -6.19 -8.70
CA GLU A 43 -4.53 -6.22 -10.06
C GLU A 43 -3.83 -5.25 -11.01
N ILE A 44 -3.29 -4.16 -10.51
CA ILE A 44 -2.65 -3.15 -11.36
C ILE A 44 -1.14 -3.33 -11.47
N ILE A 45 -0.55 -4.25 -10.69
CA ILE A 45 0.90 -4.48 -10.71
C ILE A 45 1.42 -4.82 -12.12
N PRO A 46 0.81 -5.77 -12.86
CA PRO A 46 1.37 -6.16 -14.17
C PRO A 46 1.37 -5.04 -15.21
N GLN A 47 0.57 -4.02 -15.02
CA GLN A 47 0.37 -2.95 -16.01
C GLN A 47 1.26 -1.75 -15.77
N ASN A 48 2.02 -1.74 -14.67
CA ASN A 48 2.77 -0.56 -14.26
C ASN A 48 4.18 -0.94 -13.85
N LYS A 49 5.14 -0.09 -14.21
CA LYS A 49 6.54 -0.27 -13.79
C LYS A 49 6.77 0.18 -12.36
N LYS A 50 5.94 1.10 -11.88
CA LYS A 50 6.05 1.61 -10.52
C LYS A 50 4.67 1.88 -9.96
N ILE A 51 4.48 1.56 -8.68
CA ILE A 51 3.28 1.85 -7.94
C ILE A 51 3.67 2.70 -6.74
N LEU A 52 3.12 3.90 -6.68
CA LEU A 52 3.31 4.81 -5.56
C LEU A 52 2.08 4.73 -4.66
N LEU A 53 2.28 4.36 -3.41
CA LEU A 53 1.21 4.36 -2.42
C LEU A 53 1.30 5.64 -1.61
N ASP A 54 0.34 6.54 -1.81
CA ASP A 54 0.27 7.77 -1.05
C ASP A 54 -0.45 7.50 0.25
N MET A 55 0.28 7.59 1.35
CA MET A 55 -0.19 7.23 2.68
C MET A 55 -0.58 8.44 3.52
N GLU A 56 -0.65 9.62 2.93
CA GLU A 56 -0.90 10.87 3.67
C GLU A 56 -2.17 10.80 4.51
N LYS A 57 -3.22 10.19 3.99
CA LYS A 57 -4.53 10.13 4.66
C LYS A 57 -4.80 8.80 5.35
N VAL A 58 -3.78 7.99 5.53
CA VAL A 58 -3.92 6.76 6.32
C VAL A 58 -3.69 7.13 7.79
N THR A 59 -4.70 6.89 8.61
CA THR A 59 -4.68 7.29 10.01
C THR A 59 -4.29 6.17 10.97
N LYS A 60 -4.38 4.92 10.52
CA LYS A 60 -4.05 3.79 11.36
C LYS A 60 -3.60 2.60 10.50
N ILE A 61 -2.66 1.84 11.03
CA ILE A 61 -2.23 0.58 10.42
C ILE A 61 -1.94 -0.42 11.53
N ASP A 62 -2.27 -1.68 11.32
CA ASP A 62 -1.94 -2.75 12.26
C ASP A 62 -1.07 -3.82 11.57
N SER A 63 -0.81 -4.92 12.26
CA SER A 63 0.06 -5.97 11.73
C SER A 63 -0.50 -6.60 10.45
N THR A 64 -1.81 -6.66 10.29
CA THR A 64 -2.42 -7.21 9.06
C THR A 64 -2.18 -6.28 7.88
N GLY A 65 -2.22 -4.98 8.12
CA GLY A 65 -1.90 -3.99 7.09
C GLY A 65 -0.44 -4.02 6.69
N ILE A 66 0.45 -4.15 7.66
CA ILE A 66 1.88 -4.31 7.38
C ILE A 66 2.11 -5.57 6.56
N GLY A 67 1.45 -6.68 6.92
CA GLY A 67 1.54 -7.91 6.15
C GLY A 67 1.12 -7.73 4.71
N ALA A 68 0.05 -6.97 4.47
CA ALA A 68 -0.40 -6.68 3.11
C ALA A 68 0.63 -5.86 2.33
N LEU A 69 1.27 -4.88 2.98
CA LEU A 69 2.32 -4.08 2.35
C LEU A 69 3.52 -4.96 1.97
N ILE A 70 3.93 -5.87 2.84
CA ILE A 70 5.02 -6.79 2.56
C ILE A 70 4.69 -7.69 1.37
N ARG A 71 3.48 -8.23 1.34
CA ARG A 71 3.04 -9.09 0.23
C ARG A 71 3.03 -8.33 -1.09
N LEU A 72 2.59 -7.08 -1.08
CA LEU A 72 2.63 -6.23 -2.28
C LEU A 72 4.06 -5.97 -2.73
N TYR A 73 4.95 -5.70 -1.78
CA TYR A 73 6.36 -5.50 -2.09
C TYR A 73 6.94 -6.72 -2.80
N VAL A 74 6.69 -7.91 -2.26
CA VAL A 74 7.16 -9.16 -2.87
C VAL A 74 6.56 -9.35 -4.26
N SER A 75 5.26 -9.08 -4.40
CA SER A 75 4.56 -9.22 -5.69
C SER A 75 5.11 -8.27 -6.75
N THR A 76 5.40 -7.02 -6.38
CA THR A 76 5.97 -6.06 -7.33
C THR A 76 7.36 -6.50 -7.77
N ARG A 77 8.19 -6.96 -6.86
CA ARG A 77 9.53 -7.44 -7.21
C ARG A 77 9.48 -8.64 -8.14
N SER A 78 8.57 -9.57 -7.86
CA SER A 78 8.40 -10.75 -8.72
C SER A 78 7.93 -10.39 -10.13
N SER A 79 7.21 -9.29 -10.27
CA SER A 79 6.65 -8.85 -11.55
C SER A 79 7.55 -7.87 -12.29
N GLY A 80 8.70 -7.53 -11.73
CA GLY A 80 9.60 -6.52 -12.33
C GLY A 80 9.12 -5.10 -12.13
N SER A 81 8.15 -4.87 -11.23
CA SER A 81 7.67 -3.55 -10.85
C SER A 81 8.40 -3.06 -9.60
N ALA A 82 8.12 -1.84 -9.19
CA ALA A 82 8.60 -1.28 -7.93
C ALA A 82 7.43 -0.73 -7.13
N LEU A 83 7.49 -0.91 -5.82
CA LEU A 83 6.51 -0.36 -4.89
C LEU A 83 7.21 0.67 -4.01
N GLU A 84 6.61 1.85 -3.91
CA GLU A 84 7.17 2.92 -3.12
C GLU A 84 6.06 3.57 -2.29
N LEU A 85 6.32 3.82 -1.00
CA LEU A 85 5.41 4.54 -0.14
C LEU A 85 5.81 6.02 -0.12
N VAL A 86 4.82 6.90 -0.28
CA VAL A 86 5.06 8.34 -0.23
C VAL A 86 4.14 8.97 0.80
N ASN A 87 4.54 10.12 1.33
CA ASN A 87 3.78 10.89 2.31
C ASN A 87 3.43 10.08 3.56
N ILE A 88 4.40 9.34 4.08
CA ILE A 88 4.22 8.52 5.27
C ILE A 88 4.16 9.42 6.50
N GLY A 89 3.04 9.37 7.23
CA GLY A 89 2.89 10.11 8.47
C GLY A 89 3.70 9.51 9.61
N LYS A 90 3.87 10.30 10.67
CA LYS A 90 4.70 9.89 11.80
C LYS A 90 4.27 8.56 12.43
N PRO A 91 2.97 8.31 12.71
CA PRO A 91 2.58 7.04 13.33
C PRO A 91 2.98 5.82 12.51
N ILE A 92 2.81 5.88 11.19
CA ILE A 92 3.16 4.77 10.31
C ILE A 92 4.66 4.65 10.18
N ARG A 93 5.36 5.79 10.09
CA ARG A 93 6.82 5.80 10.02
C ARG A 93 7.44 5.19 11.27
N ASP A 94 6.91 5.53 12.45
CA ASP A 94 7.41 4.97 13.70
C ASP A 94 7.21 3.44 13.74
N LEU A 95 6.06 2.97 13.29
CA LEU A 95 5.77 1.54 13.26
C LEU A 95 6.69 0.81 12.28
N LEU A 96 6.91 1.37 11.10
CA LEU A 96 7.81 0.79 10.11
C LEU A 96 9.26 0.80 10.62
N GLY A 97 9.64 1.84 11.37
CA GLY A 97 10.97 1.93 11.98
C GLY A 97 11.21 0.82 12.99
N VAL A 98 10.23 0.56 13.85
CA VAL A 98 10.32 -0.51 14.85
C VAL A 98 10.49 -1.88 14.19
N THR A 99 9.85 -2.09 13.05
CA THR A 99 9.89 -3.37 12.34
C THR A 99 11.02 -3.44 11.31
N ASN A 100 11.84 -2.41 11.17
CA ASN A 100 12.90 -2.31 10.15
C ASN A 100 12.36 -2.32 8.71
N LEU A 101 11.07 -2.10 8.52
CA LEU A 101 10.48 -2.09 7.19
C LEU A 101 10.57 -0.72 6.51
N TYR A 102 10.83 0.33 7.28
CA TYR A 102 10.91 1.68 6.74
C TYR A 102 11.97 1.77 5.64
N THR A 103 13.14 1.20 5.87
CA THR A 103 14.23 1.21 4.90
C THR A 103 13.82 0.56 3.58
N VAL A 104 13.12 -0.58 3.68
CA VAL A 104 12.67 -1.33 2.51
C VAL A 104 11.76 -0.46 1.64
N PHE A 105 10.76 0.19 2.26
CA PHE A 105 9.76 0.95 1.51
C PHE A 105 10.24 2.36 1.15
N ALA A 106 11.01 3.01 2.01
CA ALA A 106 11.42 4.39 1.79
C ALA A 106 12.45 4.52 0.67
N TYR A 107 13.27 3.50 0.46
CA TYR A 107 14.32 3.52 -0.55
C TYR A 107 14.03 2.63 -1.75
N GLY A 108 12.78 2.28 -1.91
CA GLY A 108 12.35 1.53 -3.08
C GLY A 108 12.84 0.10 -3.14
N GLY A 109 13.45 -0.35 -2.08
CA GLY A 109 13.90 -1.73 -1.96
C GLY A 109 14.85 -2.17 -3.05
#